data_b228ac3c296abc8472aff9dfcdd837eb
#
_entry.id   b228ac3c296abc8472aff9dfcdd837eb
#
_cell.length_a   1.000
_cell.length_b   1.000
_cell.length_c   1.000
_cell.angle_alpha   90.00
_cell.angle_beta   90.00
_cell.angle_gamma   90.00
#
_symmetry.space_group_name_H-M   'P 1'
#
loop_
_entity.id
_entity.type
_entity.pdbx_description
1 polymer ?
#
loop_
_entity_poly.entity_id
_entity_poly.type
_entity_poly.pdbx_seq_one_letter_code
_entity_poly.pdbx_strand_id
1 'polypeptide(L)'
;MIFADKLIALRKKAGWSQEELAQQLNVSRQSVSKWEGAQSVPDLDKIVQLSRIFGVSTDYLLKDELEEQEPAPSLPEQPQRRRVSMEEASRYLELRCAAAPRLALATFLCVISPIALILLGGLSEYTARVTENAAAGIGMSALIILVAAAVGIFLSSGAQVREFAFLETEPFETEYGVSGMVRQRQQDFQPTANRLNMIGTILCILSVLPLFLAMCLSGSDLMYIGAVCLLLGFVALACLAFVYAGTQTAAMEKLLEEGDYTRQRKSKSRLIGTVSVCYWLIVTAIFTFYTFGPYGNAQAKYSWFIWAIAGILYGAVMAVLRLVGQGEKKK
;
A
#
# COMPACT_ATOMS: atom_id res chain seq x y z
N MET A 1 25.38 -41.47 -20.30
CA MET A 1 26.66 -40.68 -20.49
C MET A 1 27.02 -39.97 -19.19
N ILE A 2 28.28 -40.10 -18.74
CA ILE A 2 28.75 -39.38 -17.54
C ILE A 2 28.97 -37.88 -17.84
N PHE A 3 29.01 -37.07 -16.78
CA PHE A 3 29.21 -35.63 -16.91
C PHE A 3 30.36 -35.22 -17.84
N ALA A 4 31.50 -35.89 -17.75
CA ALA A 4 32.68 -35.64 -18.56
C ALA A 4 32.41 -35.76 -20.07
N ASP A 5 31.73 -36.83 -20.47
CA ASP A 5 31.39 -37.10 -21.87
C ASP A 5 30.44 -36.03 -22.42
N LYS A 6 29.45 -35.62 -21.60
CA LYS A 6 28.50 -34.55 -21.97
C LYS A 6 29.19 -33.22 -22.15
N LEU A 7 30.12 -32.88 -21.24
CA LEU A 7 30.89 -31.66 -21.31
C LEU A 7 31.75 -31.59 -22.59
N ILE A 8 32.44 -32.69 -22.91
CA ILE A 8 33.22 -32.81 -24.14
C ILE A 8 32.34 -32.64 -25.39
N ALA A 9 31.17 -33.31 -25.40
CA ALA A 9 30.23 -33.23 -26.54
C ALA A 9 29.69 -31.80 -26.75
N LEU A 10 29.28 -31.13 -25.66
CA LEU A 10 28.78 -29.77 -25.69
C LEU A 10 29.83 -28.75 -26.13
N ARG A 11 31.06 -28.84 -25.60
CA ARG A 11 32.17 -27.99 -25.99
C ARG A 11 32.51 -28.18 -27.47
N LYS A 12 32.63 -29.42 -27.93
CA LYS A 12 32.90 -29.72 -29.35
C LYS A 12 31.79 -29.22 -30.25
N LYS A 13 30.53 -29.36 -29.85
CA LYS A 13 29.35 -28.85 -30.58
C LYS A 13 29.39 -27.33 -30.71
N ALA A 14 29.85 -26.63 -29.65
CA ALA A 14 30.06 -25.18 -29.67
C ALA A 14 31.32 -24.75 -30.45
N GLY A 15 32.17 -25.67 -30.91
CA GLY A 15 33.40 -25.40 -31.65
C GLY A 15 34.54 -24.85 -30.74
N TRP A 16 34.46 -24.99 -29.43
CA TRP A 16 35.43 -24.40 -28.50
C TRP A 16 36.57 -25.34 -28.15
N SER A 17 37.74 -24.74 -27.94
CA SER A 17 38.90 -25.39 -27.29
C SER A 17 38.68 -25.44 -25.78
N GLN A 18 39.46 -26.28 -25.06
CA GLN A 18 39.46 -26.29 -23.58
C GLN A 18 39.84 -24.93 -22.98
N GLU A 19 40.69 -24.19 -23.68
CA GLU A 19 41.15 -22.84 -23.29
C GLU A 19 40.02 -21.83 -23.36
N GLU A 20 39.26 -21.82 -24.47
CA GLU A 20 38.10 -20.93 -24.67
C GLU A 20 36.98 -21.23 -23.65
N LEU A 21 36.69 -22.49 -23.37
CA LEU A 21 35.72 -22.87 -22.35
C LEU A 21 36.16 -22.40 -20.95
N ALA A 22 37.47 -22.53 -20.65
CA ALA A 22 38.08 -22.07 -19.39
C ALA A 22 37.93 -20.56 -19.24
N GLN A 23 38.15 -19.78 -20.30
CA GLN A 23 37.96 -18.31 -20.30
C GLN A 23 36.46 -17.95 -20.04
N GLN A 24 35.53 -18.60 -20.70
CA GLN A 24 34.09 -18.34 -20.51
C GLN A 24 33.63 -18.62 -19.06
N LEU A 25 34.24 -19.59 -18.41
CA LEU A 25 33.91 -19.99 -17.03
C LEU A 25 34.78 -19.27 -15.98
N ASN A 26 35.75 -18.47 -16.44
CA ASN A 26 36.73 -17.82 -15.56
C ASN A 26 37.43 -18.83 -14.63
N VAL A 27 37.98 -19.89 -15.22
CA VAL A 27 38.73 -20.96 -14.53
C VAL A 27 40.05 -21.26 -15.32
N SER A 28 40.91 -22.09 -14.73
CA SER A 28 42.13 -22.53 -15.44
C SER A 28 41.79 -23.61 -16.49
N ARG A 29 42.55 -23.68 -17.59
CA ARG A 29 42.47 -24.77 -18.56
C ARG A 29 42.64 -26.14 -17.90
N GLN A 30 43.49 -26.23 -16.86
CA GLN A 30 43.70 -27.46 -16.11
C GLN A 30 42.43 -27.95 -15.41
N SER A 31 41.60 -27.03 -14.92
CA SER A 31 40.31 -27.36 -14.31
C SER A 31 39.38 -28.02 -15.33
N VAL A 32 39.22 -27.42 -16.51
CA VAL A 32 38.43 -27.99 -17.60
C VAL A 32 38.95 -29.36 -18.04
N SER A 33 40.30 -29.49 -18.17
CA SER A 33 40.90 -30.78 -18.50
C SER A 33 40.63 -31.87 -17.47
N LYS A 34 40.63 -31.56 -16.17
CA LYS A 34 40.31 -32.49 -15.10
C LYS A 34 38.82 -32.90 -15.13
N TRP A 35 37.93 -31.97 -15.43
CA TRP A 35 36.50 -32.24 -15.56
C TRP A 35 36.20 -33.16 -16.76
N GLU A 36 36.81 -32.89 -17.91
CA GLU A 36 36.69 -33.71 -19.12
C GLU A 36 37.39 -35.08 -18.95
N GLY A 37 38.42 -35.17 -18.11
CA GLY A 37 39.08 -36.41 -17.76
C GLY A 37 38.42 -37.20 -16.62
N ALA A 38 37.23 -36.78 -16.13
CA ALA A 38 36.50 -37.36 -15.01
C ALA A 38 37.36 -37.45 -13.70
N GLN A 39 38.38 -36.62 -13.56
CA GLN A 39 39.26 -36.55 -12.38
C GLN A 39 38.68 -35.67 -11.29
N SER A 40 37.79 -34.76 -11.62
CA SER A 40 37.05 -33.91 -10.67
C SER A 40 35.74 -33.44 -11.28
N VAL A 41 34.81 -33.02 -10.43
CA VAL A 41 33.52 -32.42 -10.81
C VAL A 41 33.58 -30.94 -10.51
N PRO A 42 33.01 -30.05 -11.37
CA PRO A 42 32.94 -28.64 -11.06
C PRO A 42 31.99 -28.36 -9.90
N ASP A 43 32.19 -27.21 -9.24
CA ASP A 43 31.28 -26.72 -8.21
C ASP A 43 29.90 -26.40 -8.80
N LEU A 44 28.87 -26.40 -7.94
CA LEU A 44 27.50 -26.17 -8.34
C LEU A 44 27.31 -24.86 -9.14
N ASP A 45 28.03 -23.79 -8.75
CA ASP A 45 28.00 -22.51 -9.45
C ASP A 45 28.53 -22.64 -10.89
N LYS A 46 29.56 -23.46 -11.12
CA LYS A 46 30.11 -23.72 -12.46
C LYS A 46 29.17 -24.63 -13.29
N ILE A 47 28.48 -25.56 -12.65
CA ILE A 47 27.45 -26.37 -13.34
C ILE A 47 26.30 -25.48 -13.80
N VAL A 48 25.84 -24.53 -13.00
CA VAL A 48 24.83 -23.56 -13.38
C VAL A 48 25.31 -22.64 -14.51
N GLN A 49 26.58 -22.22 -14.50
CA GLN A 49 27.18 -21.47 -15.59
C GLN A 49 27.26 -22.27 -16.87
N LEU A 50 27.67 -23.55 -16.82
CA LEU A 50 27.71 -24.44 -17.97
C LEU A 50 26.31 -24.66 -18.57
N SER A 51 25.30 -24.86 -17.71
CA SER A 51 23.90 -24.96 -18.14
C SER A 51 23.45 -23.74 -18.95
N ARG A 52 23.80 -22.53 -18.51
CA ARG A 52 23.46 -21.28 -19.19
C ARG A 52 24.23 -21.11 -20.51
N ILE A 53 25.53 -21.40 -20.50
CA ILE A 53 26.40 -21.24 -21.68
C ILE A 53 26.01 -22.19 -22.79
N PHE A 54 25.68 -23.44 -22.48
CA PHE A 54 25.31 -24.44 -23.45
C PHE A 54 23.80 -24.56 -23.72
N GLY A 55 22.96 -23.83 -22.96
CA GLY A 55 21.51 -23.88 -23.13
C GLY A 55 20.88 -25.21 -22.78
N VAL A 56 21.48 -25.97 -21.85
CA VAL A 56 21.01 -27.28 -21.40
C VAL A 56 20.60 -27.26 -19.93
N SER A 57 19.73 -28.15 -19.49
CA SER A 57 19.33 -28.23 -18.08
C SER A 57 20.48 -28.69 -17.18
N THR A 58 20.48 -28.26 -15.93
CA THR A 58 21.43 -28.77 -14.91
C THR A 58 21.22 -30.26 -14.67
N ASP A 59 19.98 -30.74 -14.76
CA ASP A 59 19.64 -32.15 -14.65
C ASP A 59 20.26 -32.98 -15.77
N TYR A 60 20.26 -32.46 -17.01
CA TYR A 60 20.96 -33.09 -18.13
C TYR A 60 22.45 -33.25 -17.83
N LEU A 61 23.09 -32.23 -17.26
CA LEU A 61 24.51 -32.30 -16.94
C LEU A 61 24.83 -33.30 -15.82
N LEU A 62 23.97 -33.40 -14.81
CA LEU A 62 24.25 -34.13 -13.56
C LEU A 62 23.74 -35.60 -13.57
N LYS A 63 22.65 -35.88 -14.31
CA LYS A 63 22.05 -37.24 -14.32
C LYS A 63 22.57 -38.05 -15.49
N ASP A 64 23.23 -39.15 -15.24
CA ASP A 64 23.83 -40.02 -16.29
C ASP A 64 22.80 -40.68 -17.20
N GLU A 65 21.56 -40.82 -16.74
CA GLU A 65 20.47 -41.48 -17.44
C GLU A 65 19.84 -40.64 -18.56
N LEU A 66 20.04 -39.29 -18.53
CA LEU A 66 19.47 -38.37 -19.52
C LEU A 66 20.42 -38.23 -20.71
N GLU A 67 20.08 -38.85 -21.83
CA GLU A 67 20.83 -38.79 -23.08
C GLU A 67 20.33 -37.72 -24.04
N GLU A 68 19.06 -37.32 -23.96
CA GLU A 68 18.50 -36.25 -24.75
C GLU A 68 18.79 -34.87 -24.16
N GLN A 69 19.24 -33.95 -25.02
CA GLN A 69 19.41 -32.55 -24.70
C GLN A 69 18.03 -31.92 -24.55
N GLU A 70 17.44 -31.97 -23.36
CA GLU A 70 16.32 -31.09 -23.05
C GLU A 70 16.86 -29.64 -23.06
N PRO A 71 16.26 -28.74 -23.89
CA PRO A 71 16.60 -27.32 -23.80
C PRO A 71 16.42 -26.90 -22.33
N ALA A 72 17.42 -26.20 -21.80
CA ALA A 72 17.27 -25.62 -20.48
C ALA A 72 15.91 -24.91 -20.44
N PRO A 73 15.04 -25.20 -19.47
CA PRO A 73 13.84 -24.42 -19.33
C PRO A 73 14.32 -22.97 -19.33
N SER A 74 13.90 -22.22 -20.33
CA SER A 74 14.14 -20.79 -20.35
C SER A 74 13.58 -20.31 -19.03
N LEU A 75 14.47 -20.05 -18.05
CA LEU A 75 14.06 -19.38 -16.82
C LEU A 75 13.29 -18.18 -17.35
N PRO A 76 11.99 -18.05 -17.04
CA PRO A 76 11.27 -16.86 -17.46
C PRO A 76 12.17 -15.73 -17.03
N GLU A 77 12.58 -14.87 -17.98
CA GLU A 77 13.31 -13.65 -17.68
C GLU A 77 12.53 -13.05 -16.53
N GLN A 78 13.06 -13.19 -15.31
CA GLN A 78 12.40 -12.57 -14.17
C GLN A 78 12.47 -11.10 -14.54
N PRO A 79 11.32 -10.44 -14.76
CA PRO A 79 11.32 -9.05 -15.15
C PRO A 79 12.26 -8.38 -14.17
N GLN A 80 13.28 -7.68 -14.68
CA GLN A 80 14.34 -7.06 -13.87
C GLN A 80 13.62 -6.20 -12.82
N ARG A 81 13.45 -6.75 -11.63
CA ARG A 81 12.74 -6.07 -10.55
C ARG A 81 13.61 -4.90 -10.15
N ARG A 82 13.01 -3.74 -10.07
CA ARG A 82 13.70 -2.55 -9.59
C ARG A 82 14.27 -2.85 -8.19
N ARG A 83 15.56 -2.61 -8.00
CA ARG A 83 16.23 -2.75 -6.71
C ARG A 83 16.22 -1.40 -6.01
N VAL A 84 15.79 -1.41 -4.75
CA VAL A 84 15.78 -0.23 -3.89
C VAL A 84 17.07 -0.23 -3.09
N SER A 85 17.90 0.80 -3.30
CA SER A 85 19.16 0.95 -2.58
C SER A 85 18.94 1.43 -1.15
N MET A 86 19.99 1.34 -0.33
CA MET A 86 19.99 1.85 1.05
C MET A 86 19.73 3.37 1.08
N GLU A 87 20.31 4.09 0.13
CA GLU A 87 20.15 5.54 0.02
C GLU A 87 18.73 5.93 -0.38
N GLU A 88 18.13 5.27 -1.40
CA GLU A 88 16.74 5.48 -1.81
C GLU A 88 15.76 5.18 -0.66
N ALA A 89 15.96 4.08 0.07
CA ALA A 89 15.12 3.71 1.20
C ALA A 89 15.21 4.75 2.34
N SER A 90 16.41 5.20 2.68
CA SER A 90 16.63 6.21 3.72
C SER A 90 15.99 7.54 3.32
N ARG A 91 16.19 7.99 2.08
CA ARG A 91 15.58 9.22 1.55
C ARG A 91 14.06 9.16 1.56
N TYR A 92 13.48 8.02 1.17
CA TYR A 92 12.03 7.84 1.24
C TYR A 92 11.51 7.96 2.67
N LEU A 93 12.15 7.29 3.65
CA LEU A 93 11.75 7.37 5.05
C LEU A 93 11.88 8.78 5.61
N GLU A 94 12.94 9.52 5.28
CA GLU A 94 13.14 10.91 5.71
C GLU A 94 12.05 11.83 5.16
N LEU A 95 11.72 11.71 3.87
CA LEU A 95 10.63 12.49 3.26
C LEU A 95 9.29 12.17 3.91
N ARG A 96 9.01 10.91 4.22
CA ARG A 96 7.78 10.50 4.90
C ARG A 96 7.72 10.96 6.35
N CYS A 97 8.83 10.90 7.08
CA CYS A 97 8.94 11.45 8.44
C CYS A 97 8.69 12.97 8.45
N ALA A 98 9.28 13.71 7.50
CA ALA A 98 9.07 15.15 7.36
C ALA A 98 7.64 15.51 6.90
N ALA A 99 6.99 14.65 6.12
CA ALA A 99 5.61 14.84 5.68
C ALA A 99 4.58 14.51 6.78
N ALA A 100 4.89 13.60 7.71
CA ALA A 100 3.94 13.12 8.73
C ALA A 100 3.28 14.25 9.56
N PRO A 101 4.00 15.22 10.13
CA PRO A 101 3.37 16.31 10.88
C PRO A 101 2.54 17.22 9.99
N ARG A 102 2.93 17.44 8.73
CA ARG A 102 2.16 18.25 7.77
C ARG A 102 0.84 17.59 7.40
N LEU A 103 0.86 16.28 7.12
CA LEU A 103 -0.33 15.50 6.82
C LEU A 103 -1.28 15.42 8.02
N ALA A 104 -0.74 15.26 9.23
CA ALA A 104 -1.51 15.29 10.46
C ALA A 104 -2.18 16.65 10.66
N LEU A 105 -1.45 17.76 10.44
CA LEU A 105 -2.00 19.12 10.49
C LEU A 105 -3.09 19.34 9.44
N ALA A 106 -2.89 18.87 8.20
CA ALA A 106 -3.90 18.99 7.14
C ALA A 106 -5.20 18.26 7.52
N THR A 107 -5.09 17.05 8.07
CA THR A 107 -6.26 16.31 8.56
C THR A 107 -6.94 17.03 9.71
N PHE A 108 -6.18 17.57 10.65
CA PHE A 108 -6.70 18.38 11.74
C PHE A 108 -7.50 19.58 11.22
N LEU A 109 -6.96 20.33 10.28
CA LEU A 109 -7.63 21.48 9.65
C LEU A 109 -8.94 21.07 8.97
N CYS A 110 -8.97 19.94 8.27
CA CYS A 110 -10.20 19.41 7.68
C CYS A 110 -11.28 19.13 8.74
N VAL A 111 -10.90 18.49 9.86
CA VAL A 111 -11.88 18.09 10.89
C VAL A 111 -12.40 19.30 11.66
N ILE A 112 -11.60 20.35 11.90
CA ILE A 112 -12.05 21.56 12.58
C ILE A 112 -12.77 22.54 11.67
N SER A 113 -12.68 22.38 10.35
CA SER A 113 -13.22 23.34 9.38
C SER A 113 -14.72 23.66 9.56
N PRO A 114 -15.62 22.72 9.92
CA PRO A 114 -17.04 23.03 10.11
C PRO A 114 -17.35 23.74 11.43
N ILE A 115 -16.42 23.78 12.39
CA ILE A 115 -16.66 24.38 13.73
C ILE A 115 -17.10 25.84 13.61
N ALA A 116 -16.42 26.63 12.75
CA ALA A 116 -16.76 28.03 12.55
C ALA A 116 -18.18 28.22 12.04
N LEU A 117 -18.61 27.39 11.09
CA LEU A 117 -19.97 27.42 10.53
C LEU A 117 -21.02 27.05 11.58
N ILE A 118 -20.77 25.99 12.36
CA ILE A 118 -21.67 25.51 13.42
C ILE A 118 -21.82 26.54 14.53
N LEU A 119 -20.69 27.11 15.00
CA LEU A 119 -20.70 28.13 16.05
C LEU A 119 -21.40 29.41 15.62
N LEU A 120 -21.08 29.94 14.44
CA LEU A 120 -21.68 31.18 13.93
C LEU A 120 -23.17 31.01 13.61
N GLY A 121 -23.53 29.85 13.03
CA GLY A 121 -24.95 29.51 12.80
C GLY A 121 -25.74 29.47 14.10
N GLY A 122 -25.23 28.78 15.14
CA GLY A 122 -25.89 28.77 16.41
C GLY A 122 -25.94 30.11 17.14
N LEU A 123 -24.88 30.91 17.06
CA LEU A 123 -24.86 32.25 17.65
C LEU A 123 -25.82 33.21 16.97
N SER A 124 -26.11 33.08 15.67
CA SER A 124 -27.03 33.95 14.95
C SER A 124 -28.49 33.83 15.44
N GLU A 125 -28.87 32.66 15.97
CA GLU A 125 -30.19 32.47 16.57
C GLU A 125 -30.37 33.19 17.93
N TYR A 126 -29.27 33.42 18.67
CA TYR A 126 -29.29 33.99 20.01
C TYR A 126 -28.85 35.46 20.05
N THR A 127 -28.21 35.97 19.00
CA THR A 127 -27.58 37.30 19.02
C THR A 127 -28.04 38.08 17.84
N ALA A 128 -28.83 39.16 18.06
CA ALA A 128 -29.27 40.08 17.01
C ALA A 128 -28.14 40.84 16.31
N ARG A 129 -26.88 40.68 16.75
CA ARG A 129 -25.72 41.34 16.16
C ARG A 129 -25.22 40.69 14.87
N VAL A 130 -25.52 39.40 14.64
CA VAL A 130 -25.05 38.68 13.48
C VAL A 130 -26.30 38.17 12.74
N THR A 131 -26.52 38.66 11.52
CA THR A 131 -27.60 38.16 10.68
C THR A 131 -27.31 36.75 10.23
N GLU A 132 -28.32 35.90 10.07
CA GLU A 132 -28.22 34.53 9.65
C GLU A 132 -27.38 34.39 8.34
N ASN A 133 -27.62 35.27 7.36
CA ASN A 133 -26.87 35.30 6.12
C ASN A 133 -25.39 35.63 6.32
N ALA A 134 -25.06 36.53 7.26
CA ALA A 134 -23.67 36.87 7.56
C ALA A 134 -22.96 35.72 8.29
N ALA A 135 -23.63 35.07 9.23
CA ALA A 135 -23.13 33.90 9.94
C ALA A 135 -22.81 32.75 8.95
N ALA A 136 -23.76 32.44 8.06
CA ALA A 136 -23.58 31.44 7.02
C ALA A 136 -22.44 31.80 6.04
N GLY A 137 -22.38 33.06 5.58
CA GLY A 137 -21.35 33.55 4.65
C GLY A 137 -19.94 33.45 5.25
N ILE A 138 -19.75 33.95 6.48
CA ILE A 138 -18.44 33.93 7.17
C ILE A 138 -18.06 32.48 7.50
N GLY A 139 -18.98 31.68 8.06
CA GLY A 139 -18.75 30.29 8.41
C GLY A 139 -18.37 29.44 7.20
N MET A 140 -19.08 29.60 6.09
CA MET A 140 -18.78 28.90 4.84
C MET A 140 -17.44 29.32 4.24
N SER A 141 -17.12 30.63 4.28
CA SER A 141 -15.83 31.15 3.82
C SER A 141 -14.67 30.55 4.64
N ALA A 142 -14.80 30.52 5.96
CA ALA A 142 -13.81 29.94 6.85
C ALA A 142 -13.61 28.44 6.57
N LEU A 143 -14.68 27.69 6.39
CA LEU A 143 -14.64 26.28 6.03
C LEU A 143 -13.87 26.06 4.72
N ILE A 144 -14.22 26.80 3.66
CA ILE A 144 -13.57 26.68 2.35
C ILE A 144 -12.08 27.01 2.43
N ILE A 145 -11.71 28.06 3.17
CA ILE A 145 -10.30 28.47 3.33
C ILE A 145 -9.51 27.37 4.05
N LEU A 146 -10.04 26.83 5.15
CA LEU A 146 -9.35 25.76 5.91
C LEU A 146 -9.21 24.49 5.09
N VAL A 147 -10.25 24.08 4.36
CA VAL A 147 -10.20 22.92 3.47
C VAL A 147 -9.21 23.14 2.33
N ALA A 148 -9.22 24.34 1.70
CA ALA A 148 -8.26 24.66 0.64
C ALA A 148 -6.81 24.62 1.13
N ALA A 149 -6.53 25.14 2.33
CA ALA A 149 -5.21 25.05 2.94
C ALA A 149 -4.80 23.59 3.20
N ALA A 150 -5.70 22.77 3.75
CA ALA A 150 -5.46 21.36 3.98
C ALA A 150 -5.18 20.59 2.67
N VAL A 151 -5.97 20.81 1.64
CA VAL A 151 -5.76 20.19 0.30
C VAL A 151 -4.41 20.63 -0.28
N GLY A 152 -4.03 21.90 -0.15
CA GLY A 152 -2.72 22.39 -0.58
C GLY A 152 -1.56 21.65 0.10
N ILE A 153 -1.68 21.37 1.42
CA ILE A 153 -0.68 20.58 2.16
C ILE A 153 -0.67 19.13 1.67
N PHE A 154 -1.83 18.48 1.44
CA PHE A 154 -1.88 17.12 0.91
C PHE A 154 -1.22 17.01 -0.46
N LEU A 155 -1.53 17.92 -1.38
CA LEU A 155 -0.96 17.92 -2.73
C LEU A 155 0.55 18.15 -2.71
N SER A 156 1.02 19.11 -1.92
CA SER A 156 2.46 19.41 -1.81
C SER A 156 3.24 18.23 -1.19
N SER A 157 2.69 17.59 -0.16
CA SER A 157 3.30 16.43 0.47
C SER A 157 3.29 15.20 -0.46
N GLY A 158 2.21 15.03 -1.25
CA GLY A 158 2.10 13.96 -2.24
C GLY A 158 3.10 14.13 -3.39
N ALA A 159 3.32 15.35 -3.84
CA ALA A 159 4.26 15.66 -4.92
C ALA A 159 5.71 15.30 -4.55
N GLN A 160 6.12 15.53 -3.29
CA GLN A 160 7.47 15.21 -2.81
C GLN A 160 7.80 13.70 -2.82
N VAL A 161 6.79 12.85 -2.71
CA VAL A 161 6.95 11.39 -2.62
C VAL A 161 6.59 10.69 -3.93
N ARG A 162 6.21 11.45 -4.97
CA ARG A 162 5.75 10.89 -6.25
C ARG A 162 6.79 10.02 -6.95
N GLU A 163 8.07 10.32 -6.81
CA GLU A 163 9.17 9.50 -7.36
C GLU A 163 9.17 8.06 -6.80
N PHE A 164 8.63 7.85 -5.59
CA PHE A 164 8.52 6.57 -4.91
C PHE A 164 7.14 5.88 -5.10
N ALA A 165 6.30 6.34 -6.02
CA ALA A 165 4.98 5.74 -6.27
C ALA A 165 5.07 4.26 -6.69
N PHE A 166 6.20 3.84 -7.30
CA PHE A 166 6.45 2.46 -7.66
C PHE A 166 6.43 1.49 -6.46
N LEU A 167 6.77 1.97 -5.25
CA LEU A 167 6.71 1.15 -4.02
C LEU A 167 5.29 0.65 -3.71
N GLU A 168 4.25 1.32 -4.23
CA GLU A 168 2.85 0.93 -4.04
C GLU A 168 2.33 0.01 -5.16
N THR A 169 2.83 0.21 -6.38
CA THR A 169 2.24 -0.38 -7.59
C THR A 169 3.02 -1.56 -8.15
N GLU A 170 4.35 -1.59 -7.93
CA GLU A 170 5.24 -2.56 -8.55
C GLU A 170 5.93 -3.44 -7.50
N PRO A 171 6.19 -4.72 -7.83
CA PRO A 171 7.04 -5.56 -7.01
C PRO A 171 8.50 -5.10 -7.17
N PHE A 172 9.20 -4.94 -6.08
CA PHE A 172 10.62 -4.53 -6.05
C PHE A 172 11.44 -5.50 -5.18
N GLU A 173 12.74 -5.38 -5.24
CA GLU A 173 13.68 -6.06 -4.36
C GLU A 173 14.48 -5.02 -3.58
N THR A 174 14.72 -5.27 -2.31
CA THR A 174 15.58 -4.42 -1.48
C THR A 174 17.01 -4.93 -1.51
N GLU A 175 18.00 -4.03 -1.55
CA GLU A 175 19.40 -4.40 -1.37
C GLU A 175 19.64 -5.02 0.02
N TYR A 176 20.77 -5.72 0.12
CA TYR A 176 21.20 -6.33 1.38
C TYR A 176 21.33 -5.26 2.48
N GLY A 177 20.72 -5.53 3.64
CA GLY A 177 20.74 -4.62 4.79
C GLY A 177 19.57 -3.64 4.89
N VAL A 178 18.89 -3.28 3.79
CA VAL A 178 17.75 -2.33 3.79
C VAL A 178 16.63 -2.83 4.70
N SER A 179 16.21 -4.07 4.56
CA SER A 179 15.15 -4.66 5.39
C SER A 179 15.52 -4.68 6.88
N GLY A 180 16.78 -4.92 7.20
CA GLY A 180 17.29 -4.87 8.59
C GLY A 180 17.20 -3.47 9.19
N MET A 181 17.67 -2.46 8.45
CA MET A 181 17.60 -1.05 8.85
C MET A 181 16.16 -0.58 9.06
N VAL A 182 15.26 -0.92 8.13
CA VAL A 182 13.84 -0.53 8.23
C VAL A 182 13.17 -1.20 9.42
N ARG A 183 13.43 -2.50 9.68
CA ARG A 183 12.90 -3.21 10.86
C ARG A 183 13.39 -2.61 12.16
N GLN A 184 14.65 -2.24 12.24
CA GLN A 184 15.17 -1.57 13.42
C GLN A 184 14.44 -0.24 13.67
N ARG A 185 14.31 0.62 12.65
CA ARG A 185 13.54 1.88 12.77
C ARG A 185 12.07 1.63 13.14
N GLN A 186 11.46 0.59 12.63
CA GLN A 186 10.09 0.19 12.97
C GLN A 186 9.97 -0.19 14.45
N GLN A 187 10.91 -1.01 14.96
CA GLN A 187 10.94 -1.39 16.37
C GLN A 187 11.16 -0.18 17.30
N ASP A 188 12.04 0.73 16.91
CA ASP A 188 12.32 1.95 17.68
C ASP A 188 11.11 2.90 17.71
N PHE A 189 10.34 2.97 16.62
CA PHE A 189 9.16 3.83 16.54
C PHE A 189 7.90 3.19 17.11
N GLN A 190 7.79 1.86 17.17
CA GLN A 190 6.60 1.12 17.61
C GLN A 190 6.04 1.56 18.97
N PRO A 191 6.85 1.79 20.03
CA PRO A 191 6.34 2.27 21.31
C PRO A 191 5.68 3.65 21.20
N THR A 192 6.24 4.54 20.38
CA THR A 192 5.68 5.88 20.13
C THR A 192 4.37 5.79 19.36
N ALA A 193 4.31 4.97 18.30
CA ALA A 193 3.09 4.73 17.54
C ALA A 193 1.97 4.15 18.42
N ASN A 194 2.28 3.19 19.28
CA ASN A 194 1.31 2.59 20.20
C ASN A 194 0.78 3.60 21.21
N ARG A 195 1.65 4.46 21.76
CA ARG A 195 1.23 5.55 22.69
C ARG A 195 0.31 6.55 21.98
N LEU A 196 0.66 6.99 20.76
CA LEU A 196 -0.15 7.92 19.99
C LEU A 196 -1.52 7.32 19.63
N ASN A 197 -1.55 6.08 19.21
CA ASN A 197 -2.78 5.36 18.92
C ASN A 197 -3.65 5.19 20.17
N MET A 198 -3.06 4.88 21.31
CA MET A 198 -3.78 4.79 22.59
C MET A 198 -4.37 6.14 23.00
N ILE A 199 -3.59 7.23 22.91
CA ILE A 199 -4.05 8.59 23.23
C ILE A 199 -5.19 8.99 22.27
N GLY A 200 -5.03 8.75 20.95
CA GLY A 200 -6.05 9.02 19.96
C GLY A 200 -7.35 8.25 20.23
N THR A 201 -7.25 6.98 20.59
CA THR A 201 -8.43 6.16 20.93
C THR A 201 -9.15 6.67 22.17
N ILE A 202 -8.40 7.03 23.23
CA ILE A 202 -8.97 7.61 24.45
C ILE A 202 -9.66 8.94 24.13
N LEU A 203 -9.03 9.82 23.35
CA LEU A 203 -9.62 11.10 22.94
C LEU A 203 -10.91 10.90 22.14
N CYS A 204 -10.97 9.92 21.23
CA CYS A 204 -12.18 9.59 20.48
C CYS A 204 -13.31 9.13 21.42
N ILE A 205 -13.03 8.30 22.41
CA ILE A 205 -14.03 7.84 23.37
C ILE A 205 -14.52 9.02 24.23
N LEU A 206 -13.60 9.83 24.74
CA LEU A 206 -13.91 10.99 25.57
C LEU A 206 -14.62 12.11 24.79
N SER A 207 -14.49 12.16 23.47
CA SER A 207 -15.10 13.20 22.63
C SER A 207 -16.63 13.26 22.75
N VAL A 208 -17.28 12.17 23.11
CA VAL A 208 -18.75 12.08 23.24
C VAL A 208 -19.24 12.61 24.59
N LEU A 209 -18.38 12.68 25.60
CA LEU A 209 -18.78 13.09 26.96
C LEU A 209 -19.43 14.49 27.02
N PRO A 210 -18.94 15.54 26.32
CA PRO A 210 -19.56 16.86 26.35
C PRO A 210 -21.03 16.83 25.90
N LEU A 211 -21.37 15.95 24.94
CA LEU A 211 -22.74 15.80 24.43
C LEU A 211 -23.66 15.18 25.47
N PHE A 212 -23.22 14.11 26.14
CA PHE A 212 -23.98 13.50 27.24
C PHE A 212 -24.13 14.45 28.43
N LEU A 213 -23.07 15.22 28.73
CA LEU A 213 -23.11 16.20 29.81
C LEU A 213 -24.14 17.29 29.49
N ALA A 214 -24.17 17.80 28.26
CA ALA A 214 -25.17 18.76 27.83
C ALA A 214 -26.60 18.19 27.94
N MET A 215 -26.79 16.93 27.63
CA MET A 215 -28.09 16.24 27.77
C MET A 215 -28.51 16.10 29.23
N CYS A 216 -27.58 15.71 30.14
CA CYS A 216 -27.88 15.56 31.57
C CYS A 216 -28.21 16.90 32.25
N LEU A 217 -27.62 18.00 31.79
CA LEU A 217 -27.85 19.32 32.39
C LEU A 217 -29.08 20.02 31.76
N SER A 218 -29.88 19.34 30.93
CA SER A 218 -31.03 19.91 30.20
C SER A 218 -30.63 21.21 29.48
N GLY A 219 -29.48 21.15 28.77
CA GLY A 219 -28.79 22.31 28.24
C GLY A 219 -29.63 23.07 27.21
N SER A 220 -29.33 24.36 27.08
CA SER A 220 -29.84 25.18 25.97
C SER A 220 -29.26 24.70 24.64
N ASP A 221 -29.89 25.03 23.52
CA ASP A 221 -29.38 24.67 22.18
C ASP A 221 -27.95 25.15 21.95
N LEU A 222 -27.59 26.33 22.50
CA LEU A 222 -26.23 26.85 22.48
C LEU A 222 -25.23 25.91 23.19
N MET A 223 -25.65 25.26 24.28
CA MET A 223 -24.81 24.30 24.99
C MET A 223 -24.59 23.02 24.17
N TYR A 224 -25.59 22.55 23.42
CA TYR A 224 -25.45 21.45 22.50
C TYR A 224 -24.52 21.80 21.33
N ILE A 225 -24.63 23.00 20.78
CA ILE A 225 -23.74 23.51 19.72
C ILE A 225 -22.28 23.52 20.21
N GLY A 226 -22.05 24.05 21.43
CA GLY A 226 -20.74 24.03 22.06
C GLY A 226 -20.21 22.62 22.30
N ALA A 227 -21.05 21.69 22.73
CA ALA A 227 -20.70 20.29 22.93
C ALA A 227 -20.29 19.60 21.63
N VAL A 228 -20.97 19.87 20.49
CA VAL A 228 -20.61 19.37 19.18
C VAL A 228 -19.27 19.95 18.71
N CYS A 229 -19.01 21.23 18.95
CA CYS A 229 -17.73 21.84 18.62
C CYS A 229 -16.58 21.25 19.44
N LEU A 230 -16.79 20.98 20.74
CA LEU A 230 -15.82 20.26 21.57
C LEU A 230 -15.57 18.84 21.11
N LEU A 231 -16.64 18.12 20.74
CA LEU A 231 -16.53 16.77 20.14
C LEU A 231 -15.62 16.80 18.90
N LEU A 232 -15.89 17.71 17.97
CA LEU A 232 -15.06 17.85 16.76
C LEU A 232 -13.61 18.22 17.09
N GLY A 233 -13.39 19.07 18.09
CA GLY A 233 -12.05 19.42 18.57
C GLY A 233 -11.26 18.20 19.11
N PHE A 234 -11.89 17.37 19.94
CA PHE A 234 -11.27 16.14 20.45
C PHE A 234 -10.99 15.14 19.33
N VAL A 235 -11.93 14.96 18.40
CA VAL A 235 -11.74 14.10 17.24
C VAL A 235 -10.61 14.61 16.34
N ALA A 236 -10.49 15.92 16.13
CA ALA A 236 -9.42 16.52 15.37
C ALA A 236 -8.04 16.23 16.00
N LEU A 237 -7.91 16.34 17.32
CA LEU A 237 -6.69 15.99 18.04
C LEU A 237 -6.37 14.50 17.96
N ALA A 238 -7.38 13.64 18.04
CA ALA A 238 -7.21 12.20 17.85
C ALA A 238 -6.73 11.86 16.44
N CYS A 239 -7.34 12.46 15.42
CA CYS A 239 -6.93 12.29 14.01
C CYS A 239 -5.48 12.74 13.78
N LEU A 240 -5.04 13.82 14.43
CA LEU A 240 -3.66 14.29 14.36
C LEU A 240 -2.70 13.20 14.85
N ALA A 241 -3.00 12.56 15.99
CA ALA A 241 -2.18 11.49 16.55
C ALA A 241 -2.17 10.25 15.62
N PHE A 242 -3.33 9.81 15.13
CA PHE A 242 -3.44 8.66 14.24
C PHE A 242 -2.73 8.86 12.91
N VAL A 243 -2.90 10.02 12.27
CA VAL A 243 -2.29 10.29 10.96
C VAL A 243 -0.78 10.42 11.08
N TYR A 244 -0.28 11.04 12.14
CA TYR A 244 1.15 11.11 12.38
C TYR A 244 1.78 9.71 12.55
N ALA A 245 1.21 8.88 13.43
CA ALA A 245 1.69 7.53 13.67
C ALA A 245 1.53 6.66 12.42
N GLY A 246 0.35 6.69 11.79
CA GLY A 246 0.01 5.88 10.62
C GLY A 246 0.87 6.18 9.40
N THR A 247 1.21 7.45 9.15
CA THR A 247 2.06 7.84 8.01
C THR A 247 3.45 7.23 8.11
N GLN A 248 4.05 7.23 9.29
CA GLN A 248 5.39 6.67 9.50
C GLN A 248 5.36 5.14 9.48
N THR A 249 4.39 4.51 10.14
CA THR A 249 4.24 3.05 10.14
C THR A 249 4.00 2.54 8.72
N ALA A 250 3.09 3.16 7.97
CA ALA A 250 2.81 2.77 6.58
C ALA A 250 4.03 2.94 5.66
N ALA A 251 4.91 3.92 5.90
CA ALA A 251 6.13 4.07 5.12
C ALA A 251 7.11 2.89 5.32
N MET A 252 7.25 2.43 6.56
CA MET A 252 8.09 1.28 6.90
C MET A 252 7.49 -0.03 6.37
N GLU A 253 6.18 -0.24 6.53
CA GLU A 253 5.47 -1.42 6.00
C GLU A 253 5.55 -1.52 4.47
N LYS A 254 5.52 -0.38 3.76
CA LYS A 254 5.69 -0.35 2.29
C LYS A 254 7.05 -0.88 1.86
N LEU A 255 8.14 -0.46 2.51
CA LEU A 255 9.49 -0.91 2.21
C LEU A 255 9.71 -2.39 2.57
N LEU A 256 9.06 -2.87 3.63
CA LEU A 256 9.12 -4.28 4.04
C LEU A 256 8.17 -5.18 3.26
N GLU A 257 7.32 -4.61 2.41
CA GLU A 257 6.20 -5.31 1.74
C GLU A 257 5.32 -6.10 2.73
N GLU A 258 5.09 -5.53 3.92
CA GLU A 258 4.27 -6.10 4.99
C GLU A 258 2.86 -5.47 5.06
N GLY A 259 1.99 -6.01 5.88
CA GLY A 259 0.64 -5.48 6.10
C GLY A 259 -0.22 -5.43 4.84
N ASP A 260 -0.67 -4.23 4.49
CA ASP A 260 -1.51 -3.99 3.31
C ASP A 260 -0.70 -3.95 2.00
N TYR A 261 0.63 -3.86 2.07
CA TYR A 261 1.54 -3.70 0.94
C TYR A 261 2.22 -5.01 0.49
N THR A 262 1.73 -6.16 0.95
CA THR A 262 2.25 -7.48 0.53
C THR A 262 2.16 -7.65 -0.99
N ARG A 263 3.15 -8.35 -1.59
CA ARG A 263 3.21 -8.62 -3.05
C ARG A 263 1.91 -9.19 -3.61
N GLN A 264 1.23 -10.03 -2.83
CA GLN A 264 -0.04 -10.64 -3.21
C GLN A 264 -1.19 -9.62 -3.27
N ARG A 265 -1.22 -8.65 -2.34
CA ARG A 265 -2.21 -7.58 -2.36
C ARG A 265 -1.95 -6.58 -3.49
N LYS A 266 -0.70 -6.23 -3.78
CA LYS A 266 -0.34 -5.36 -4.91
C LYS A 266 -0.84 -5.91 -6.24
N SER A 267 -0.61 -7.21 -6.50
CA SER A 267 -1.07 -7.87 -7.74
C SER A 267 -2.60 -7.88 -7.87
N LYS A 268 -3.33 -8.04 -6.76
CA LYS A 268 -4.80 -8.10 -6.74
C LYS A 268 -5.48 -6.75 -6.54
N SER A 269 -4.77 -5.75 -6.03
CA SER A 269 -5.34 -4.44 -5.69
C SER A 269 -5.97 -3.76 -6.91
N ARG A 270 -5.36 -3.91 -8.08
CA ARG A 270 -5.89 -3.36 -9.34
C ARG A 270 -7.22 -4.00 -9.74
N LEU A 271 -7.33 -5.33 -9.64
CA LEU A 271 -8.58 -6.06 -9.90
C LEU A 271 -9.67 -5.71 -8.88
N ILE A 272 -9.32 -5.72 -7.59
CA ILE A 272 -10.24 -5.38 -6.50
C ILE A 272 -10.74 -3.93 -6.65
N GLY A 273 -9.84 -2.99 -6.99
CA GLY A 273 -10.19 -1.61 -7.23
C GLY A 273 -11.17 -1.46 -8.41
N THR A 274 -10.91 -2.10 -9.54
CA THR A 274 -11.81 -2.07 -10.70
C THR A 274 -13.17 -2.65 -10.37
N VAL A 275 -13.22 -3.82 -9.72
CA VAL A 275 -14.48 -4.45 -9.30
C VAL A 275 -15.26 -3.55 -8.34
N SER A 276 -14.58 -2.91 -7.38
CA SER A 276 -15.22 -1.96 -6.45
C SER A 276 -15.84 -0.77 -7.17
N VAL A 277 -15.11 -0.16 -8.10
CA VAL A 277 -15.63 0.98 -8.88
C VAL A 277 -16.84 0.57 -9.71
N CYS A 278 -16.75 -0.53 -10.45
CA CYS A 278 -17.87 -1.05 -11.24
C CYS A 278 -19.09 -1.35 -10.36
N TYR A 279 -18.89 -2.00 -9.21
CA TYR A 279 -19.96 -2.30 -8.27
C TYR A 279 -20.69 -1.05 -7.80
N TRP A 280 -19.96 -0.04 -7.31
CA TRP A 280 -20.59 1.20 -6.82
C TRP A 280 -21.22 2.04 -7.93
N LEU A 281 -20.70 2.01 -9.16
CA LEU A 281 -21.36 2.64 -10.31
C LEU A 281 -22.70 1.98 -10.65
N ILE A 282 -22.75 0.64 -10.61
CA ILE A 282 -24.00 -0.12 -10.84
C ILE A 282 -25.03 0.21 -9.73
N VAL A 283 -24.60 0.19 -8.46
CA VAL A 283 -25.49 0.55 -7.33
C VAL A 283 -26.02 1.97 -7.47
N THR A 284 -25.17 2.91 -7.84
CA THR A 284 -25.57 4.31 -8.06
C THR A 284 -26.56 4.44 -9.21
N ALA A 285 -26.36 3.71 -10.31
CA ALA A 285 -27.28 3.69 -11.44
C ALA A 285 -28.65 3.11 -11.04
N ILE A 286 -28.66 2.00 -10.28
CA ILE A 286 -29.89 1.40 -9.76
C ILE A 286 -30.62 2.39 -8.83
N PHE A 287 -29.90 3.02 -7.91
CA PHE A 287 -30.48 4.02 -7.00
C PHE A 287 -31.08 5.19 -7.77
N THR A 288 -30.38 5.73 -8.76
CA THR A 288 -30.83 6.85 -9.58
C THR A 288 -32.06 6.45 -10.40
N PHE A 289 -32.03 5.28 -11.04
CA PHE A 289 -33.15 4.78 -11.82
C PHE A 289 -34.40 4.53 -10.95
N TYR A 290 -34.21 3.91 -9.77
CA TYR A 290 -35.33 3.62 -8.84
C TYR A 290 -35.92 4.89 -8.24
N THR A 291 -35.10 5.90 -7.97
CA THR A 291 -35.55 7.16 -7.34
C THR A 291 -36.16 8.13 -8.35
N PHE A 292 -35.49 8.31 -9.50
CA PHE A 292 -35.81 9.38 -10.49
C PHE A 292 -36.28 8.82 -11.84
N GLY A 293 -36.32 7.50 -12.04
CA GLY A 293 -36.77 6.88 -13.29
C GLY A 293 -38.25 7.08 -13.57
N PRO A 294 -38.76 6.67 -14.78
CA PRO A 294 -40.15 6.87 -15.21
C PRO A 294 -41.20 6.30 -14.27
N TYR A 295 -40.86 5.25 -13.53
CA TYR A 295 -41.70 4.61 -12.50
C TYR A 295 -41.15 4.83 -11.09
N GLY A 296 -40.23 5.78 -10.92
CA GLY A 296 -39.60 6.09 -9.65
C GLY A 296 -40.57 6.73 -8.67
N ASN A 297 -40.34 6.52 -7.36
CA ASN A 297 -41.17 7.10 -6.31
C ASN A 297 -40.90 8.59 -6.06
N ALA A 298 -39.90 9.20 -6.75
CA ALA A 298 -39.46 10.59 -6.59
C ALA A 298 -39.12 11.00 -5.14
N GLN A 299 -38.94 10.02 -4.24
CA GLN A 299 -38.70 10.26 -2.81
C GLN A 299 -37.42 9.56 -2.36
N ALA A 300 -36.30 10.25 -2.43
CA ALA A 300 -34.98 9.76 -1.98
C ALA A 300 -35.01 9.26 -0.53
N LYS A 301 -35.92 9.79 0.30
CA LYS A 301 -36.13 9.39 1.69
C LYS A 301 -36.43 7.88 1.84
N TYR A 302 -37.14 7.27 0.88
CA TYR A 302 -37.49 5.84 0.93
C TYR A 302 -36.51 4.96 0.13
N SER A 303 -35.61 5.53 -0.65
CA SER A 303 -34.67 4.78 -1.48
C SER A 303 -33.32 4.55 -0.79
N TRP A 304 -33.07 5.17 0.36
CA TRP A 304 -31.76 5.08 1.05
C TRP A 304 -31.38 3.65 1.45
N PHE A 305 -32.35 2.76 1.69
CA PHE A 305 -32.12 1.38 2.05
C PHE A 305 -31.32 0.61 0.98
N ILE A 306 -31.35 1.05 -0.28
CA ILE A 306 -30.56 0.47 -1.37
C ILE A 306 -29.06 0.50 -1.01
N TRP A 307 -28.59 1.58 -0.39
CA TRP A 307 -27.19 1.71 0.04
C TRP A 307 -26.83 0.74 1.16
N ALA A 308 -27.74 0.51 2.10
CA ALA A 308 -27.55 -0.45 3.18
C ALA A 308 -27.44 -1.90 2.65
N ILE A 309 -28.35 -2.29 1.75
CA ILE A 309 -28.33 -3.60 1.09
C ILE A 309 -27.07 -3.74 0.24
N ALA A 310 -26.72 -2.72 -0.54
CA ALA A 310 -25.52 -2.72 -1.35
C ALA A 310 -24.24 -2.87 -0.52
N GLY A 311 -24.17 -2.24 0.66
CA GLY A 311 -23.05 -2.41 1.59
C GLY A 311 -22.85 -3.85 2.04
N ILE A 312 -23.96 -4.55 2.40
CA ILE A 312 -23.92 -5.96 2.79
C ILE A 312 -23.46 -6.84 1.62
N LEU A 313 -24.05 -6.63 0.43
CA LEU A 313 -23.68 -7.37 -0.78
C LEU A 313 -22.23 -7.12 -1.19
N TYR A 314 -21.76 -5.89 -1.06
CA TYR A 314 -20.33 -5.58 -1.30
C TYR A 314 -19.40 -6.37 -0.38
N GLY A 315 -19.77 -6.48 0.91
CA GLY A 315 -19.03 -7.33 1.86
C GLY A 315 -18.94 -8.79 1.40
N ALA A 316 -20.07 -9.35 0.92
CA ALA A 316 -20.11 -10.71 0.39
C ALA A 316 -19.26 -10.87 -0.88
N VAL A 317 -19.35 -9.95 -1.83
CA VAL A 317 -18.51 -9.95 -3.05
C VAL A 317 -17.03 -9.91 -2.70
N MET A 318 -16.63 -9.05 -1.74
CA MET A 318 -15.26 -8.95 -1.29
C MET A 318 -14.77 -10.22 -0.57
N ALA A 319 -15.64 -10.89 0.19
CA ALA A 319 -15.30 -12.16 0.83
C ALA A 319 -15.07 -13.27 -0.21
N VAL A 320 -15.90 -13.37 -1.23
CA VAL A 320 -15.73 -14.33 -2.33
C VAL A 320 -14.44 -14.08 -3.10
N LEU A 321 -14.13 -12.83 -3.45
CA LEU A 321 -12.89 -12.47 -4.14
C LEU A 321 -11.63 -12.83 -3.32
N ARG A 322 -11.71 -12.73 -1.99
CA ARG A 322 -10.62 -13.16 -1.09
C ARG A 322 -10.44 -14.68 -1.10
N LEU A 323 -11.54 -15.45 -1.08
CA LEU A 323 -11.52 -16.91 -1.09
C LEU A 323 -10.99 -17.48 -2.42
N VAL A 324 -11.49 -16.99 -3.55
CA VAL A 324 -11.02 -17.40 -4.89
C VAL A 324 -9.51 -17.16 -5.03
N GLY A 325 -9.04 -16.05 -4.48
CA GLY A 325 -7.62 -15.75 -4.48
C GLY A 325 -6.75 -16.62 -3.57
N GLN A 326 -7.32 -17.37 -2.65
CA GLN A 326 -6.59 -18.35 -1.82
C GLN A 326 -6.58 -19.74 -2.46
N GLY A 327 -7.56 -20.07 -3.29
CA GLY A 327 -7.69 -21.36 -3.94
C GLY A 327 -6.64 -21.64 -5.04
N GLU A 328 -6.12 -20.60 -5.70
CA GLU A 328 -5.03 -20.72 -6.69
C GLU A 328 -3.67 -21.12 -6.09
N LYS A 329 -3.52 -21.10 -4.75
CA LYS A 329 -2.29 -21.55 -4.07
C LYS A 329 -2.22 -23.05 -3.76
N LYS A 330 -3.29 -23.82 -4.01
CA LYS A 330 -3.34 -25.28 -3.73
C LYS A 330 -3.24 -26.15 -4.98
N LYS A 331 -3.06 -25.58 -6.14
CA LYS A 331 -2.67 -26.25 -7.36
C LYS A 331 -1.27 -25.80 -7.77
#